data_fa90e1fb7b884721fcb7bfac928669f6
#
_entry.id   fa90e1fb7b884721fcb7bfac928669f6
#
_cell.length_a   1.000
_cell.length_b   1.000
_cell.length_c   1.000
_cell.angle_alpha   90.00
_cell.angle_beta   90.00
_cell.angle_gamma   90.00
#
_symmetry.space_group_name_H-M   'P 1'
#
loop_
_entity.id
_entity.type
_entity.pdbx_description
1 polymer ?
#
loop_
_entity_poly.entity_id
_entity_poly.type
_entity_poly.pdbx_seq_one_letter_code
_entity_poly.pdbx_strand_id
1 'polypeptide(L)'
;MIVIHPTDITTDFLKQIYLKRAVNHFINEEYTNSEVRYTLNHQCYNNERVYMLGHGNEYGLFAKTKNQPRLIINSTHVEFLRKLECIGVWCNANMFAEKYNLKGLFTGMIISEMDEAYWYGVNTTNEELKEENEKFSCRLKYCIQKYPLNEVHIRML
;
A
#
# COMPACT_ATOMS: atom_id res chain seq x y z
N MET A 1 2.97 -13.63 4.43
CA MET A 1 2.92 -12.16 4.35
C MET A 1 1.59 -11.64 4.83
N ILE A 2 1.56 -10.42 5.30
CA ILE A 2 0.37 -9.68 5.69
C ILE A 2 0.00 -8.75 4.53
N VAL A 3 -1.27 -8.70 4.16
CA VAL A 3 -1.79 -7.76 3.17
C VAL A 3 -2.88 -6.91 3.82
N ILE A 4 -2.74 -5.59 3.76
CA ILE A 4 -3.72 -4.61 4.19
C ILE A 4 -4.16 -3.87 2.93
N HIS A 5 -5.34 -4.21 2.43
CA HIS A 5 -5.88 -3.65 1.19
C HIS A 5 -7.39 -3.45 1.34
N PRO A 6 -7.83 -2.26 1.75
CA PRO A 6 -9.24 -1.91 1.80
C PRO A 6 -9.88 -2.02 0.42
N THR A 7 -11.12 -2.45 0.38
CA THR A 7 -11.85 -2.65 -0.87
C THR A 7 -12.17 -1.30 -1.50
N ASP A 8 -11.60 -1.05 -2.67
CA ASP A 8 -11.89 0.11 -3.51
C ASP A 8 -11.63 -0.24 -4.97
N ILE A 9 -12.62 -0.03 -5.84
CA ILE A 9 -12.53 -0.40 -7.27
C ILE A 9 -11.40 0.36 -7.99
N THR A 10 -11.11 1.58 -7.56
CA THR A 10 -10.06 2.41 -8.16
C THR A 10 -8.65 1.94 -7.85
N THR A 11 -8.49 1.11 -6.80
CA THR A 11 -7.21 0.52 -6.41
C THR A 11 -7.14 -0.99 -6.63
N ASP A 12 -8.14 -1.58 -7.28
CA ASP A 12 -8.19 -3.03 -7.54
C ASP A 12 -6.99 -3.55 -8.36
N PHE A 13 -6.38 -2.73 -9.19
CA PHE A 13 -5.17 -3.07 -9.94
C PHE A 13 -4.00 -3.47 -9.02
N LEU A 14 -3.96 -2.98 -7.78
CA LEU A 14 -2.94 -3.32 -6.80
C LEU A 14 -3.02 -4.78 -6.32
N LYS A 15 -4.15 -5.46 -6.54
CA LYS A 15 -4.31 -6.90 -6.24
C LYS A 15 -3.27 -7.75 -6.99
N GLN A 16 -2.82 -7.31 -8.16
CA GLN A 16 -1.78 -8.00 -8.93
C GLN A 16 -0.49 -8.20 -8.11
N ILE A 17 -0.16 -7.29 -7.19
CA ILE A 17 1.06 -7.33 -6.38
C ILE A 17 1.12 -8.60 -5.52
N TYR A 18 -0.01 -9.05 -4.97
CA TYR A 18 -0.08 -10.23 -4.09
C TYR A 18 -0.84 -11.42 -4.70
N LEU A 19 -1.40 -11.28 -5.90
CA LEU A 19 -2.12 -12.36 -6.59
C LEU A 19 -1.22 -13.59 -6.76
N LYS A 20 -1.77 -14.78 -6.47
CA LYS A 20 -1.07 -16.08 -6.51
C LYS A 20 0.11 -16.18 -5.51
N ARG A 21 0.09 -15.43 -4.43
CA ARG A 21 1.05 -15.52 -3.33
C ARG A 21 0.39 -16.04 -2.06
N ALA A 22 1.18 -16.64 -1.18
CA ALA A 22 0.69 -17.09 0.13
C ALA A 22 0.46 -15.88 1.05
N VAL A 23 -0.81 -15.46 1.18
CA VAL A 23 -1.24 -14.42 2.11
C VAL A 23 -1.67 -15.09 3.41
N ASN A 24 -0.94 -14.84 4.52
CA ASN A 24 -1.23 -15.42 5.82
C ASN A 24 -2.34 -14.63 6.54
N HIS A 25 -2.34 -13.32 6.39
CA HIS A 25 -3.33 -12.41 6.96
C HIS A 25 -3.75 -11.40 5.92
N PHE A 26 -5.05 -11.35 5.65
CA PHE A 26 -5.66 -10.33 4.79
C PHE A 26 -6.56 -9.42 5.62
N ILE A 27 -6.24 -8.13 5.63
CA ILE A 27 -6.91 -7.09 6.42
C ILE A 27 -7.60 -6.13 5.44
N ASN A 28 -8.88 -5.97 5.61
CA ASN A 28 -9.72 -5.04 4.85
C ASN A 28 -10.35 -3.97 5.76
N GLU A 29 -11.25 -3.17 5.20
CA GLU A 29 -11.95 -2.07 5.87
C GLU A 29 -12.81 -2.48 7.06
N GLU A 30 -13.15 -3.75 7.22
CA GLU A 30 -13.97 -4.24 8.32
C GLU A 30 -13.19 -4.38 9.64
N TYR A 31 -11.85 -4.48 9.55
CA TYR A 31 -10.98 -4.58 10.71
C TYR A 31 -10.98 -3.28 11.52
N THR A 32 -11.17 -3.40 12.82
CA THR A 32 -10.99 -2.29 13.76
C THR A 32 -9.51 -1.96 13.93
N ASN A 33 -9.21 -0.76 14.44
CA ASN A 33 -7.84 -0.37 14.76
C ASN A 33 -7.17 -1.34 15.74
N SER A 34 -7.93 -1.85 16.73
CA SER A 34 -7.43 -2.83 17.70
C SER A 34 -7.09 -4.17 17.06
N GLU A 35 -7.88 -4.65 16.12
CA GLU A 35 -7.62 -5.90 15.40
C GLU A 35 -6.40 -5.78 14.48
N VAL A 36 -6.25 -4.66 13.78
CA VAL A 36 -5.05 -4.39 12.99
C VAL A 36 -3.80 -4.38 13.87
N ARG A 37 -3.83 -3.64 14.99
CA ARG A 37 -2.73 -3.62 15.96
C ARG A 37 -2.41 -5.00 16.53
N TYR A 38 -3.44 -5.76 16.88
CA TYR A 38 -3.27 -7.13 17.38
C TYR A 38 -2.55 -8.01 16.35
N THR A 39 -2.99 -8.00 15.09
CA THR A 39 -2.38 -8.78 14.02
C THR A 39 -0.92 -8.37 13.80
N LEU A 40 -0.65 -7.07 13.66
CA LEU A 40 0.73 -6.58 13.47
C LEU A 40 1.63 -6.92 14.65
N ASN A 41 1.16 -6.79 15.89
CA ASN A 41 1.93 -7.13 17.07
C ASN A 41 2.31 -8.61 17.12
N HIS A 42 1.39 -9.51 16.77
CA HIS A 42 1.66 -10.96 16.77
C HIS A 42 2.62 -11.37 15.64
N GLN A 43 2.58 -10.67 14.50
CA GLN A 43 3.38 -11.01 13.33
C GLN A 43 4.75 -10.30 13.28
N CYS A 44 4.96 -9.23 14.04
CA CYS A 44 6.20 -8.46 13.99
C CYS A 44 7.45 -9.26 14.47
N TYR A 45 7.26 -10.37 15.14
CA TYR A 45 8.34 -11.26 15.58
C TYR A 45 8.66 -12.39 14.58
N ASN A 46 7.86 -12.57 13.54
CA ASN A 46 7.99 -13.65 12.56
C ASN A 46 8.71 -13.24 11.27
N ASN A 47 9.34 -12.06 11.23
CA ASN A 47 9.95 -11.47 10.03
C ASN A 47 9.00 -11.43 8.83
N GLU A 48 7.71 -11.25 9.09
CA GLU A 48 6.69 -11.14 8.06
C GLU A 48 6.84 -9.83 7.29
N ARG A 49 6.61 -9.89 5.99
CA ARG A 49 6.50 -8.70 5.16
C ARG A 49 5.07 -8.22 5.15
N VAL A 50 4.86 -6.90 5.31
CA VAL A 50 3.53 -6.28 5.27
C VAL A 50 3.38 -5.42 4.02
N TYR A 51 2.29 -5.67 3.29
CA TYR A 51 1.85 -4.91 2.13
C TYR A 51 0.66 -4.05 2.55
N MET A 52 0.78 -2.75 2.37
CA MET A 52 -0.24 -1.75 2.69
C MET A 52 -0.58 -1.02 1.39
N LEU A 53 -1.76 -1.27 0.85
CA LEU A 53 -2.12 -0.93 -0.52
C LEU A 53 -3.47 -0.19 -0.55
N GLY A 54 -3.57 0.89 -1.32
CA GLY A 54 -4.82 1.62 -1.49
C GLY A 54 -4.66 3.13 -1.60
N HIS A 55 -5.67 3.87 -1.18
CA HIS A 55 -5.61 5.32 -1.05
C HIS A 55 -5.04 5.75 0.31
N GLY A 56 -4.42 6.91 0.34
CA GLY A 56 -3.88 7.46 1.59
C GLY A 56 -3.28 8.85 1.41
N ASN A 57 -2.61 9.29 2.45
CA ASN A 57 -1.84 10.53 2.50
C ASN A 57 -0.63 10.37 3.45
N GLU A 58 0.02 11.48 3.78
CA GLU A 58 1.17 11.52 4.72
C GLU A 58 0.82 11.10 6.15
N TYR A 59 -0.45 10.92 6.49
CA TYR A 59 -0.90 10.45 7.81
C TYR A 59 -1.20 8.96 7.85
N GLY A 60 -1.36 8.30 6.67
CA GLY A 60 -1.55 6.86 6.58
C GLY A 60 -2.45 6.38 5.45
N LEU A 61 -2.84 5.11 5.55
CA LEU A 61 -3.68 4.41 4.58
C LEU A 61 -5.16 4.55 4.92
N PHE A 62 -5.99 4.93 3.95
CA PHE A 62 -7.44 5.07 4.11
C PHE A 62 -8.18 3.74 4.00
N ALA A 63 -9.27 3.64 4.76
CA ALA A 63 -10.34 2.67 4.54
C ALA A 63 -11.68 3.38 4.54
N LYS A 64 -12.51 3.10 3.53
CA LYS A 64 -13.91 3.57 3.51
C LYS A 64 -14.77 2.53 4.23
N THR A 65 -15.32 2.89 5.38
CA THR A 65 -16.42 2.16 5.99
C THR A 65 -17.76 2.76 5.53
N LYS A 66 -18.87 2.03 5.72
CA LYS A 66 -20.22 2.48 5.31
C LYS A 66 -20.61 3.88 5.79
N ASN A 67 -19.98 4.37 6.86
CA ASN A 67 -20.38 5.60 7.53
C ASN A 67 -19.32 6.71 7.55
N GLN A 68 -18.01 6.40 7.46
CA GLN A 68 -16.96 7.43 7.47
C GLN A 68 -15.62 6.90 6.92
N PRO A 69 -14.85 7.72 6.19
CA PRO A 69 -13.46 7.40 5.89
C PRO A 69 -12.65 7.42 7.19
N ARG A 70 -11.78 6.44 7.36
CA ARG A 70 -10.84 6.38 8.49
C ARG A 70 -9.46 5.95 8.02
N LEU A 71 -8.44 6.17 8.81
CA LEU A 71 -7.12 5.61 8.58
C LEU A 71 -7.05 4.20 9.18
N ILE A 72 -6.90 3.19 8.32
CA ILE A 72 -6.68 1.81 8.76
C ILE A 72 -5.24 1.57 9.20
N ILE A 73 -4.29 2.30 8.60
CA ILE A 73 -2.91 2.45 9.06
C ILE A 73 -2.66 3.90 9.40
N ASN A 74 -2.10 4.15 10.57
CA ASN A 74 -1.78 5.48 11.10
C ASN A 74 -0.63 5.40 12.13
N SER A 75 -0.35 6.50 12.80
CA SER A 75 0.74 6.61 13.78
C SER A 75 0.69 5.57 14.91
N THR A 76 -0.50 5.05 15.27
CA THR A 76 -0.64 4.06 16.35
C THR A 76 -0.13 2.65 16.01
N HIS A 77 0.20 2.40 14.74
CA HIS A 77 0.73 1.13 14.23
C HIS A 77 2.26 1.13 14.07
N VAL A 78 2.88 2.30 14.17
CA VAL A 78 4.29 2.52 13.82
C VAL A 78 5.26 1.66 14.62
N GLU A 79 4.99 1.42 15.90
CA GLU A 79 5.84 0.58 16.76
C GLU A 79 5.99 -0.86 16.24
N PHE A 80 4.94 -1.39 15.60
CA PHE A 80 4.95 -2.72 14.99
C PHE A 80 5.57 -2.68 13.60
N LEU A 81 5.21 -1.67 12.79
CA LEU A 81 5.72 -1.51 11.42
C LEU A 81 7.25 -1.33 11.38
N ARG A 82 7.85 -0.73 12.39
CA ARG A 82 9.32 -0.61 12.50
C ARG A 82 10.05 -1.95 12.60
N LYS A 83 9.36 -2.99 13.02
CA LYS A 83 9.91 -4.35 13.16
C LYS A 83 9.65 -5.23 11.94
N LEU A 84 8.91 -4.73 10.96
CA LEU A 84 8.51 -5.43 9.75
C LEU A 84 9.20 -4.83 8.52
N GLU A 85 9.31 -5.62 7.47
CA GLU A 85 9.67 -5.14 6.14
C GLU A 85 8.40 -4.64 5.45
N CYS A 86 8.30 -3.33 5.22
CA CYS A 86 7.08 -2.69 4.77
C CYS A 86 7.08 -2.41 3.27
N ILE A 87 5.94 -2.61 2.64
CA ILE A 87 5.64 -2.13 1.29
C ILE A 87 4.37 -1.30 1.37
N GLY A 88 4.51 0.02 1.21
CA GLY A 88 3.42 0.99 1.26
C GLY A 88 3.15 1.57 -0.13
N VAL A 89 1.97 1.31 -0.67
CA VAL A 89 1.55 1.78 -1.99
C VAL A 89 0.27 2.59 -1.85
N TRP A 90 0.43 3.87 -1.56
CA TRP A 90 -0.63 4.90 -1.51
C TRP A 90 -0.01 6.28 -1.72
N CYS A 91 -0.81 7.31 -1.96
CA CYS A 91 -0.32 8.68 -2.16
C CYS A 91 0.39 9.23 -0.92
N ASN A 92 1.65 9.68 -1.09
CA ASN A 92 2.51 10.20 -0.02
C ASN A 92 2.89 9.17 1.08
N ALA A 93 2.90 7.87 0.74
CA ALA A 93 3.37 6.82 1.66
C ALA A 93 4.83 7.04 2.08
N ASN A 94 5.67 7.56 1.17
CA ASN A 94 7.06 7.91 1.47
C ASN A 94 7.18 8.97 2.58
N MET A 95 6.29 9.97 2.62
CA MET A 95 6.28 10.99 3.67
C MET A 95 5.91 10.40 5.04
N PHE A 96 4.94 9.47 5.06
CA PHE A 96 4.60 8.70 6.26
C PHE A 96 5.80 7.88 6.74
N ALA A 97 6.46 7.16 5.84
CA ALA A 97 7.61 6.33 6.16
C ALA A 97 8.80 7.15 6.68
N GLU A 98 9.12 8.28 6.05
CA GLU A 98 10.18 9.19 6.46
C GLU A 98 9.92 9.76 7.86
N LYS A 99 8.71 10.29 8.10
CA LYS A 99 8.30 10.84 9.39
C LYS A 99 8.49 9.86 10.54
N TYR A 100 8.22 8.58 10.31
CA TYR A 100 8.25 7.56 11.36
C TYR A 100 9.47 6.61 11.27
N ASN A 101 10.41 6.88 10.37
CA ASN A 101 11.62 6.09 10.15
C ASN A 101 11.31 4.60 9.90
N LEU A 102 10.38 4.33 9.00
CA LEU A 102 10.01 2.97 8.59
C LEU A 102 10.99 2.45 7.53
N LYS A 103 11.23 1.15 7.54
CA LYS A 103 12.07 0.46 6.56
C LYS A 103 11.20 -0.23 5.51
N GLY A 104 11.60 -0.10 4.25
CA GLY A 104 10.91 -0.77 3.16
C GLY A 104 10.79 0.07 1.90
N LEU A 105 9.79 -0.26 1.09
CA LEU A 105 9.46 0.44 -0.14
C LEU A 105 8.17 1.24 0.07
N PHE A 106 8.21 2.54 -0.20
CA PHE A 106 7.05 3.41 -0.07
C PHE A 106 6.93 4.32 -1.28
N THR A 107 5.72 4.43 -1.83
CA THR A 107 5.46 5.26 -3.01
C THR A 107 5.23 6.72 -2.65
N GLY A 108 5.51 7.60 -3.59
CA GLY A 108 5.10 9.00 -3.56
C GLY A 108 3.65 9.16 -4.04
N MET A 109 3.47 9.79 -5.20
CA MET A 109 2.16 9.96 -5.82
C MET A 109 1.79 8.74 -6.66
N ILE A 110 0.54 8.30 -6.55
CA ILE A 110 -0.09 7.32 -7.45
C ILE A 110 -1.41 7.91 -7.91
N ILE A 111 -1.62 7.95 -9.21
CA ILE A 111 -2.89 8.36 -9.82
C ILE A 111 -3.67 7.09 -10.15
N SER A 112 -4.82 6.91 -9.50
CA SER A 112 -5.65 5.72 -9.64
C SER A 112 -6.95 5.97 -10.41
N GLU A 113 -7.37 7.22 -10.53
CA GLU A 113 -8.63 7.62 -11.18
C GLU A 113 -8.49 8.94 -11.95
N MET A 114 -9.43 9.19 -12.86
CA MET A 114 -9.39 10.35 -13.76
C MET A 114 -9.49 11.70 -13.04
N ASP A 115 -10.22 11.78 -11.94
CA ASP A 115 -10.33 13.01 -11.14
C ASP A 115 -8.96 13.40 -10.57
N GLU A 116 -8.19 12.42 -10.09
CA GLU A 116 -6.81 12.66 -9.64
C GLU A 116 -5.92 13.11 -10.80
N ALA A 117 -6.01 12.44 -11.97
CA ALA A 117 -5.26 12.85 -13.17
C ALA A 117 -5.56 14.29 -13.56
N TYR A 118 -6.81 14.69 -13.52
CA TYR A 118 -7.24 16.06 -13.81
C TYR A 118 -6.66 17.06 -12.80
N TRP A 119 -6.72 16.77 -11.50
CA TRP A 119 -6.20 17.67 -10.46
C TRP A 119 -4.69 17.86 -10.52
N TYR A 120 -3.97 16.84 -10.97
CA TYR A 120 -2.51 16.92 -11.14
C TYR A 120 -2.08 17.34 -12.55
N GLY A 121 -3.01 17.73 -13.41
CA GLY A 121 -2.74 18.20 -14.77
C GLY A 121 -2.18 17.12 -15.69
N VAL A 122 -2.47 15.85 -15.41
CA VAL A 122 -2.06 14.72 -16.24
C VAL A 122 -3.09 14.52 -17.35
N ASN A 123 -2.67 14.71 -18.59
CA ASN A 123 -3.52 14.48 -19.76
C ASN A 123 -3.45 13.00 -20.14
N THR A 124 -4.53 12.27 -19.88
CA THR A 124 -4.66 10.83 -20.12
C THR A 124 -6.12 10.44 -20.39
N THR A 125 -6.35 9.22 -20.82
CA THR A 125 -7.67 8.60 -20.94
C THR A 125 -7.87 7.53 -19.87
N ASN A 126 -9.13 7.10 -19.65
CA ASN A 126 -9.42 5.99 -18.73
C ASN A 126 -8.68 4.71 -19.12
N GLU A 127 -8.61 4.42 -20.40
CA GLU A 127 -7.93 3.23 -20.94
C GLU A 127 -6.43 3.28 -20.70
N GLU A 128 -5.79 4.42 -21.00
CA GLU A 128 -4.36 4.63 -20.76
C GLU A 128 -4.02 4.55 -19.27
N LEU A 129 -4.81 5.22 -18.43
CA LEU A 129 -4.60 5.20 -16.99
C LEU A 129 -4.70 3.78 -16.42
N LYS A 130 -5.71 3.02 -16.85
CA LYS A 130 -5.88 1.63 -16.46
C LYS A 130 -4.70 0.77 -16.90
N GLU A 131 -4.25 0.90 -18.14
CA GLU A 131 -3.12 0.15 -18.70
C GLU A 131 -1.82 0.45 -17.90
N GLU A 132 -1.54 1.73 -17.63
CA GLU A 132 -0.35 2.13 -16.87
C GLU A 132 -0.40 1.64 -15.41
N ASN A 133 -1.56 1.67 -14.77
CA ASN A 133 -1.74 1.14 -13.42
C ASN A 133 -1.54 -0.39 -13.37
N GLU A 134 -2.03 -1.13 -14.36
CA GLU A 134 -1.78 -2.57 -14.49
C GLU A 134 -0.28 -2.87 -14.73
N LYS A 135 0.38 -2.13 -15.62
CA LYS A 135 1.82 -2.24 -15.86
C LYS A 135 2.63 -1.95 -14.60
N PHE A 136 2.27 -0.89 -13.88
CA PHE A 136 2.91 -0.54 -12.60
C PHE A 136 2.84 -1.70 -11.61
N SER A 137 1.64 -2.26 -11.38
CA SER A 137 1.44 -3.34 -10.42
C SER A 137 2.18 -4.63 -10.80
N CYS A 138 2.15 -5.01 -12.09
CA CYS A 138 2.87 -6.18 -12.60
C CYS A 138 4.39 -6.00 -12.46
N ARG A 139 4.91 -4.83 -12.81
CA ARG A 139 6.33 -4.52 -12.70
C ARG A 139 6.78 -4.48 -11.25
N LEU A 140 6.00 -3.84 -10.38
CA LEU A 140 6.28 -3.78 -8.95
C LEU A 140 6.33 -5.19 -8.34
N LYS A 141 5.33 -6.04 -8.63
CA LYS A 141 5.32 -7.45 -8.23
C LYS A 141 6.60 -8.16 -8.64
N TYR A 142 6.98 -8.06 -9.91
CA TYR A 142 8.20 -8.68 -10.44
C TYR A 142 9.45 -8.19 -9.69
N CYS A 143 9.59 -6.87 -9.51
CA CYS A 143 10.74 -6.29 -8.84
C CYS A 143 10.83 -6.72 -7.37
N ILE A 144 9.72 -6.71 -6.63
CA ILE A 144 9.68 -7.15 -5.21
C ILE A 144 10.06 -8.63 -5.05
N GLN A 145 9.75 -9.46 -6.04
CA GLN A 145 10.10 -10.89 -6.01
C GLN A 145 11.55 -11.14 -6.35
N LYS A 146 12.15 -10.32 -7.21
CA LYS A 146 13.47 -10.56 -7.80
C LYS A 146 14.60 -9.83 -7.10
N TYR A 147 14.33 -8.68 -6.49
CA TYR A 147 15.35 -7.78 -5.95
C TYR A 147 15.12 -7.47 -4.47
N PRO A 148 16.16 -7.11 -3.71
CA PRO A 148 16.00 -6.53 -2.39
C PRO A 148 15.20 -5.23 -2.44
N LEU A 149 14.41 -4.94 -1.39
CA LEU A 149 13.50 -3.77 -1.41
C LEU A 149 14.21 -2.43 -1.62
N ASN A 150 15.43 -2.28 -1.13
CA ASN A 150 16.23 -1.07 -1.33
C ASN A 150 16.66 -0.83 -2.78
N GLU A 151 16.57 -1.84 -3.65
CA GLU A 151 16.86 -1.70 -5.08
C GLU A 151 15.60 -1.53 -5.94
N VAL A 152 14.43 -1.87 -5.40
CA VAL A 152 13.19 -1.91 -6.19
C VAL A 152 12.87 -0.57 -6.83
N HIS A 153 13.02 0.55 -6.12
CA HIS A 153 12.71 1.87 -6.66
C HIS A 153 13.55 2.20 -7.91
N ILE A 154 14.83 1.84 -7.94
CA ILE A 154 15.70 2.05 -9.10
C ILE A 154 15.26 1.15 -10.26
N ARG A 155 14.79 -0.07 -9.97
CA ARG A 155 14.34 -1.04 -10.98
C ARG A 155 12.95 -0.73 -11.54
N MET A 156 12.19 0.13 -10.84
CA MET A 156 10.86 0.60 -11.29
C MET A 156 10.96 1.73 -12.32
N LEU A 157 12.06 2.45 -12.34
CA LEU A 157 12.35 3.50 -13.34
C LEU A 157 12.69 2.86 -14.71
#